data_a29deef98dbf9d0434a94064120e8808
#
_entry.id   a29deef98dbf9d0434a94064120e8808
#
_cell.length_a   1.000
_cell.length_b   1.000
_cell.length_c   1.000
_cell.angle_alpha   90.00
_cell.angle_beta   90.00
_cell.angle_gamma   90.00
#
_symmetry.space_group_name_H-M   'P 1'
#
loop_
_entity.id
_entity.type
_entity.pdbx_description
1 polymer ?
#
loop_
_entity_poly.entity_id
_entity_poly.type
_entity_poly.pdbx_seq_one_letter_code
_entity_poly.pdbx_strand_id
1 'polypeptide(L)'
;LPARLVDGIPPTLTPNSGIIKLQGSKDLTVQAVESHANEIYTSEGIKIIHTTPESGRVSIAIERPNRQILHTEPILLAYLRNYRQQPMGEKICVGIREEDGQPLLLDPLNQPHTLIAGITGSGKSVLMQNLILSIAATRSPSEAHIYLIDPKFGVDYRPLDELPHVEVGSGGIIDECRRLIGPSQ
;
A
#
# COMPACT_ATOMS: atom_id res chain seq x y z
N LEU A 1 -10.67 -1.56 -31.62
CA LEU A 1 -9.71 -0.45 -31.49
C LEU A 1 -8.33 -0.94 -31.92
N PRO A 2 -7.64 -0.30 -32.87
CA PRO A 2 -6.27 -0.65 -33.22
C PRO A 2 -5.33 -0.22 -32.07
N ALA A 3 -5.06 -1.15 -31.15
CA ALA A 3 -4.17 -0.92 -30.01
C ALA A 3 -2.80 -1.51 -30.34
N ARG A 4 -1.74 -0.74 -30.07
CA ARG A 4 -0.33 -1.20 -30.17
C ARG A 4 0.33 -1.06 -28.82
N LEU A 5 1.06 -2.09 -28.42
CA LEU A 5 1.96 -2.00 -27.26
C LEU A 5 3.04 -0.95 -27.51
N VAL A 6 3.46 -0.29 -26.46
CA VAL A 6 4.61 0.63 -26.56
C VAL A 6 5.88 -0.20 -26.68
N ASP A 7 6.63 0.00 -27.76
CA ASP A 7 7.88 -0.72 -28.00
C ASP A 7 8.89 -0.49 -26.86
N GLY A 8 9.55 -1.57 -26.44
CA GLY A 8 10.58 -1.53 -25.39
C GLY A 8 10.06 -1.40 -23.95
N ILE A 9 8.74 -1.38 -23.73
CA ILE A 9 8.16 -1.37 -22.39
C ILE A 9 7.44 -2.71 -22.17
N PRO A 10 8.03 -3.64 -21.41
CA PRO A 10 7.38 -4.89 -21.10
C PRO A 10 6.17 -4.67 -20.15
N PRO A 11 5.17 -5.55 -20.17
CA PRO A 11 4.11 -5.55 -19.18
C PRO A 11 4.67 -5.67 -17.76
N THR A 12 4.14 -4.88 -16.83
CA THR A 12 4.49 -4.95 -15.41
C THR A 12 3.46 -5.82 -14.70
N LEU A 13 3.92 -6.79 -13.93
CA LEU A 13 3.04 -7.62 -13.11
C LEU A 13 3.04 -7.12 -11.67
N THR A 14 1.85 -6.82 -11.17
CA THR A 14 1.58 -6.61 -9.75
C THR A 14 0.95 -7.88 -9.16
N PRO A 15 0.77 -7.98 -7.85
CA PRO A 15 0.11 -9.15 -7.25
C PRO A 15 -1.31 -9.41 -7.76
N ASN A 16 -2.07 -8.37 -8.04
CA ASN A 16 -3.47 -8.48 -8.43
C ASN A 16 -3.73 -8.12 -9.89
N SER A 17 -2.80 -7.43 -10.54
CA SER A 17 -2.98 -6.95 -11.92
C SER A 17 -1.77 -7.18 -12.82
N GLY A 18 -2.01 -7.12 -14.11
CA GLY A 18 -1.00 -6.94 -15.14
C GLY A 18 -1.18 -5.56 -15.76
N ILE A 19 -0.13 -4.76 -15.77
CA ILE A 19 -0.14 -3.41 -16.34
C ILE A 19 0.45 -3.47 -17.74
N ILE A 20 -0.31 -3.04 -18.72
CA ILE A 20 0.11 -2.89 -20.12
C ILE A 20 0.07 -1.42 -20.51
N LYS A 21 1.06 -0.99 -21.29
CA LYS A 21 1.10 0.37 -21.83
C LYS A 21 0.87 0.33 -23.33
N LEU A 22 -0.17 1.03 -23.76
CA LEU A 22 -0.55 1.12 -25.15
C LEU A 22 -0.21 2.50 -25.70
N GLN A 23 0.20 2.57 -26.96
CA GLN A 23 0.46 3.83 -27.63
C GLN A 23 -0.85 4.59 -27.81
N GLY A 24 -0.93 5.79 -27.23
CA GLY A 24 -2.11 6.65 -27.35
C GLY A 24 -2.30 7.15 -28.79
N SER A 25 -3.55 7.28 -29.19
CA SER A 25 -3.96 7.85 -30.46
C SER A 25 -5.26 8.64 -30.30
N LYS A 26 -5.75 9.26 -31.37
CA LYS A 26 -7.05 9.93 -31.34
C LYS A 26 -8.18 8.96 -31.01
N ASP A 27 -8.04 7.69 -31.42
CA ASP A 27 -9.03 6.64 -31.24
C ASP A 27 -8.80 5.80 -29.98
N LEU A 28 -7.57 5.82 -29.43
CA LEU A 28 -7.20 5.10 -28.22
C LEU A 28 -6.94 6.09 -27.08
N THR A 29 -8.00 6.44 -26.40
CA THR A 29 -8.01 7.31 -25.22
C THR A 29 -8.47 6.52 -23.99
N VAL A 30 -8.27 7.06 -22.78
CA VAL A 30 -8.82 6.48 -21.55
C VAL A 30 -10.33 6.26 -21.67
N GLN A 31 -11.05 7.27 -22.13
CA GLN A 31 -12.49 7.19 -22.28
C GLN A 31 -12.93 6.13 -23.28
N ALA A 32 -12.19 5.95 -24.38
CA ALA A 32 -12.46 4.89 -25.35
C ALA A 32 -12.25 3.50 -24.75
N VAL A 33 -11.21 3.30 -23.97
CA VAL A 33 -10.95 2.02 -23.28
C VAL A 33 -12.06 1.71 -22.27
N GLU A 34 -12.43 2.69 -21.44
CA GLU A 34 -13.48 2.54 -20.42
C GLU A 34 -14.85 2.24 -21.03
N SER A 35 -15.19 2.89 -22.14
CA SER A 35 -16.47 2.63 -22.82
C SER A 35 -16.58 1.21 -23.40
N HIS A 36 -15.45 0.59 -23.78
CA HIS A 36 -15.40 -0.78 -24.30
C HIS A 36 -15.04 -1.84 -23.24
N ALA A 37 -14.82 -1.45 -21.99
CA ALA A 37 -14.39 -2.37 -20.94
C ALA A 37 -15.36 -3.56 -20.74
N ASN A 38 -16.67 -3.32 -20.80
CA ASN A 38 -17.69 -4.37 -20.68
C ASN A 38 -17.70 -5.31 -21.89
N GLU A 39 -17.48 -4.80 -23.09
CA GLU A 39 -17.39 -5.62 -24.32
C GLU A 39 -16.15 -6.52 -24.25
N ILE A 40 -15.00 -5.98 -23.86
CA ILE A 40 -13.75 -6.71 -23.69
C ILE A 40 -13.91 -7.81 -22.63
N TYR A 41 -14.60 -7.50 -21.53
CA TYR A 41 -14.87 -8.51 -20.52
C TYR A 41 -15.78 -9.63 -21.04
N THR A 42 -16.81 -9.28 -21.79
CA THR A 42 -17.78 -10.25 -22.29
C THR A 42 -17.20 -11.13 -23.40
N SER A 43 -16.38 -10.56 -24.29
CA SER A 43 -15.81 -11.30 -25.44
C SER A 43 -14.55 -12.09 -25.08
N GLU A 44 -13.66 -11.50 -24.26
CA GLU A 44 -12.31 -12.02 -24.01
C GLU A 44 -12.09 -12.48 -22.55
N GLY A 45 -13.04 -12.19 -21.65
CA GLY A 45 -12.91 -12.48 -20.22
C GLY A 45 -11.87 -11.59 -19.51
N ILE A 46 -11.42 -10.51 -20.16
CA ILE A 46 -10.40 -9.61 -19.63
C ILE A 46 -11.08 -8.49 -18.85
N LYS A 47 -10.87 -8.45 -17.55
CA LYS A 47 -11.40 -7.39 -16.68
C LYS A 47 -10.39 -6.27 -16.52
N ILE A 48 -10.75 -5.09 -17.01
CA ILE A 48 -9.99 -3.85 -16.80
C ILE A 48 -10.34 -3.31 -15.41
N ILE A 49 -9.31 -3.10 -14.57
CA ILE A 49 -9.45 -2.58 -13.20
C ILE A 49 -9.34 -1.06 -13.22
N HIS A 50 -8.35 -0.56 -13.94
CA HIS A 50 -8.01 0.84 -13.95
C HIS A 50 -7.35 1.25 -15.27
N THR A 51 -7.58 2.50 -15.67
CA THR A 51 -7.00 3.09 -16.87
C THR A 51 -6.43 4.45 -16.54
N THR A 52 -5.13 4.66 -16.80
CA THR A 52 -4.43 5.90 -16.48
C THR A 52 -3.92 6.58 -17.75
N PRO A 53 -4.16 7.89 -17.93
CA PRO A 53 -3.55 8.64 -19.02
C PRO A 53 -2.08 8.93 -18.71
N GLU A 54 -1.22 8.67 -19.70
CA GLU A 54 0.19 9.08 -19.68
C GLU A 54 0.48 9.91 -20.95
N SER A 55 1.55 10.68 -20.95
CA SER A 55 1.94 11.47 -22.14
C SER A 55 2.19 10.55 -23.35
N GLY A 56 1.34 10.63 -24.36
CA GLY A 56 1.40 9.82 -25.57
C GLY A 56 1.05 8.33 -25.39
N ARG A 57 0.47 7.94 -24.24
CA ARG A 57 0.20 6.54 -23.89
C ARG A 57 -1.06 6.41 -23.05
N VAL A 58 -1.58 5.19 -23.03
CA VAL A 58 -2.64 4.78 -22.09
C VAL A 58 -2.13 3.56 -21.33
N SER A 59 -2.08 3.66 -20.02
CA SER A 59 -1.74 2.55 -19.13
C SER A 59 -3.03 1.85 -18.69
N ILE A 60 -3.09 0.53 -18.84
CA ILE A 60 -4.27 -0.27 -18.53
C ILE A 60 -3.87 -1.36 -17.52
N ALA A 61 -4.52 -1.36 -16.36
CA ALA A 61 -4.39 -2.43 -15.38
C ALA A 61 -5.50 -3.47 -15.59
N ILE A 62 -5.11 -4.70 -15.82
CA ILE A 62 -5.97 -5.87 -16.08
C ILE A 62 -5.95 -6.78 -14.87
N GLU A 63 -7.11 -7.26 -14.41
CA GLU A 63 -7.19 -8.20 -13.30
C GLU A 63 -6.47 -9.51 -13.61
N ARG A 64 -5.61 -9.97 -12.67
CA ARG A 64 -5.01 -11.31 -12.81
C ARG A 64 -6.00 -12.38 -12.38
N PRO A 65 -6.10 -13.48 -13.14
CA PRO A 65 -6.97 -14.61 -12.77
C PRO A 65 -6.59 -15.21 -11.42
N ASN A 66 -5.28 -15.26 -11.14
CA ASN A 66 -4.74 -15.78 -9.88
C ASN A 66 -4.13 -14.61 -9.11
N ARG A 67 -4.88 -14.05 -8.18
CA ARG A 67 -4.37 -13.04 -7.25
C ARG A 67 -3.32 -13.65 -6.34
N GLN A 68 -2.25 -12.92 -6.13
CA GLN A 68 -1.20 -13.33 -5.20
C GLN A 68 -1.36 -12.59 -3.88
N ILE A 69 -1.19 -13.33 -2.79
CA ILE A 69 -1.08 -12.73 -1.47
C ILE A 69 0.24 -11.97 -1.42
N LEU A 70 0.17 -10.69 -1.07
CA LEU A 70 1.34 -9.87 -0.80
C LEU A 70 1.94 -10.26 0.55
N HIS A 71 3.12 -10.85 0.50
CA HIS A 71 3.92 -11.04 1.70
C HIS A 71 4.67 -9.75 2.00
N THR A 72 4.63 -9.31 3.25
CA THR A 72 5.26 -8.06 3.71
C THR A 72 6.77 -8.07 3.54
N GLU A 73 7.41 -9.20 3.80
CA GLU A 73 8.87 -9.32 3.81
C GLU A 73 9.52 -8.89 2.49
N PRO A 74 9.14 -9.39 1.30
CA PRO A 74 9.74 -8.94 0.04
C PRO A 74 9.55 -7.45 -0.23
N ILE A 75 8.39 -6.91 0.14
CA ILE A 75 8.08 -5.49 -0.04
C ILE A 75 8.96 -4.64 0.87
N LEU A 76 9.04 -5.02 2.14
CA LEU A 76 9.86 -4.33 3.12
C LEU A 76 11.34 -4.39 2.75
N LEU A 77 11.85 -5.55 2.30
CA LEU A 77 13.23 -5.70 1.84
C LEU A 77 13.53 -4.83 0.60
N ALA A 78 12.61 -4.77 -0.37
CA ALA A 78 12.74 -3.90 -1.53
C ALA A 78 12.74 -2.42 -1.11
N TYR A 79 11.86 -2.03 -0.19
CA TYR A 79 11.80 -0.69 0.37
C TYR A 79 13.10 -0.33 1.11
N LEU A 80 13.60 -1.21 1.98
CA LEU A 80 14.83 -0.99 2.73
C LEU A 80 16.06 -0.84 1.82
N ARG A 81 16.15 -1.60 0.74
CA ARG A 81 17.22 -1.45 -0.25
C ARG A 81 17.21 -0.06 -0.89
N ASN A 82 16.04 0.40 -1.30
CA ASN A 82 15.86 1.73 -1.90
C ASN A 82 16.07 2.85 -0.87
N TYR A 83 15.63 2.66 0.37
CA TYR A 83 15.82 3.61 1.47
C TYR A 83 17.29 3.84 1.79
N ARG A 84 18.13 2.80 1.80
CA ARG A 84 19.57 2.92 2.04
C ARG A 84 20.30 3.67 0.94
N GLN A 85 19.79 3.61 -0.29
CA GLN A 85 20.41 4.29 -1.44
C GLN A 85 19.92 5.75 -1.59
N GLN A 86 18.68 6.03 -1.21
CA GLN A 86 18.07 7.36 -1.28
C GLN A 86 17.23 7.57 -0.03
N PRO A 87 17.62 8.46 0.87
CA PRO A 87 16.81 8.79 2.06
C PRO A 87 15.43 9.24 1.60
N MET A 88 14.43 8.39 1.75
CA MET A 88 13.04 8.71 1.38
C MET A 88 12.33 9.54 2.46
N GLY A 89 13.08 10.22 3.30
CA GLY A 89 12.56 10.99 4.42
C GLY A 89 11.90 10.09 5.47
N GLU A 90 10.86 10.58 6.11
CA GLU A 90 10.14 9.87 7.18
C GLU A 90 8.96 9.03 6.68
N LYS A 91 8.93 8.69 5.40
CA LYS A 91 7.84 7.95 4.78
C LYS A 91 7.82 6.49 5.21
N ILE A 92 6.62 5.93 5.32
CA ILE A 92 6.35 4.55 5.73
C ILE A 92 5.79 3.78 4.53
N CYS A 93 6.35 2.60 4.25
CA CYS A 93 5.81 1.75 3.20
C CYS A 93 4.53 1.05 3.67
N VAL A 94 3.42 1.32 2.98
CA VAL A 94 2.09 0.75 3.27
C VAL A 94 1.81 -0.48 2.43
N GLY A 95 2.34 -0.53 1.22
CA GLY A 95 2.07 -1.59 0.26
C GLY A 95 2.63 -1.28 -1.12
N ILE A 96 2.01 -1.83 -2.15
CA ILE A 96 2.35 -1.61 -3.57
C ILE A 96 1.14 -1.01 -4.29
N ARG A 97 1.38 0.01 -5.08
CA ARG A 97 0.35 0.61 -5.93
C ARG A 97 0.05 -0.32 -7.11
N GLU A 98 -1.24 -0.53 -7.38
CA GLU A 98 -1.69 -1.36 -8.51
C GLU A 98 -1.50 -0.68 -9.88
N GLU A 99 -1.32 0.65 -9.91
CA GLU A 99 -1.20 1.41 -11.16
C GLU A 99 0.18 1.25 -11.82
N ASP A 100 1.24 1.07 -11.02
CA ASP A 100 2.61 1.06 -11.54
C ASP A 100 3.54 0.08 -10.84
N GLY A 101 3.04 -0.65 -9.84
CA GLY A 101 3.83 -1.61 -9.06
C GLY A 101 4.85 -0.96 -8.11
N GLN A 102 4.81 0.37 -7.94
CA GLN A 102 5.71 1.08 -7.05
C GLN A 102 5.25 1.03 -5.59
N PRO A 103 6.15 1.20 -4.61
CA PRO A 103 5.77 1.27 -3.20
C PRO A 103 4.76 2.40 -2.95
N LEU A 104 3.69 2.07 -2.23
CA LEU A 104 2.76 3.05 -1.68
C LEU A 104 3.33 3.56 -0.37
N LEU A 105 3.61 4.85 -0.30
CA LEU A 105 4.25 5.48 0.85
C LEU A 105 3.28 6.42 1.56
N LEU A 106 3.19 6.28 2.88
CA LEU A 106 2.54 7.22 3.77
C LEU A 106 3.56 8.21 4.30
N ASP A 107 3.21 9.49 4.33
CA ASP A 107 4.04 10.56 4.88
C ASP A 107 3.42 11.06 6.20
N PRO A 108 3.88 10.57 7.36
CA PRO A 108 3.27 10.89 8.65
C PRO A 108 3.50 12.35 9.08
N LEU A 109 4.50 13.04 8.54
CA LEU A 109 4.71 14.46 8.83
C LEU A 109 3.66 15.34 8.16
N ASN A 110 3.31 15.02 6.91
CA ASN A 110 2.29 15.76 6.17
C ASN A 110 0.88 15.21 6.40
N GLN A 111 0.76 13.95 6.83
CA GLN A 111 -0.51 13.25 7.10
C GLN A 111 -0.46 12.59 8.48
N PRO A 112 -0.52 13.37 9.57
CA PRO A 112 -0.30 12.87 10.93
C PRO A 112 -1.43 11.96 11.43
N HIS A 113 -2.61 12.00 10.81
CA HIS A 113 -3.75 11.19 11.19
C HIS A 113 -4.14 10.25 10.05
N THR A 114 -4.22 8.96 10.36
CA THR A 114 -4.62 7.93 9.39
C THR A 114 -5.73 7.07 9.98
N LEU A 115 -6.84 6.94 9.25
CA LEU A 115 -7.93 6.05 9.60
C LEU A 115 -7.85 4.79 8.75
N ILE A 116 -7.78 3.62 9.40
CA ILE A 116 -7.85 2.31 8.74
C ILE A 116 -9.21 1.68 9.06
N ALA A 117 -10.05 1.57 8.04
CA ALA A 117 -11.39 1.01 8.16
C ALA A 117 -11.59 -0.18 7.21
N GLY A 118 -12.47 -1.09 7.59
CA GLY A 118 -12.82 -2.28 6.78
C GLY A 118 -13.60 -3.30 7.59
N ILE A 119 -14.21 -4.25 6.92
CA ILE A 119 -14.95 -5.35 7.54
C ILE A 119 -14.01 -6.33 8.26
N THR A 120 -14.55 -7.17 9.11
CA THR A 120 -13.78 -8.25 9.76
C THR A 120 -13.17 -9.18 8.70
N GLY A 121 -11.90 -9.56 8.88
CA GLY A 121 -11.17 -10.39 7.92
C GLY A 121 -10.58 -9.63 6.72
N SER A 122 -10.75 -8.31 6.61
CA SER A 122 -10.19 -7.52 5.49
C SER A 122 -8.69 -7.23 5.59
N GLY A 123 -8.01 -7.67 6.65
CA GLY A 123 -6.57 -7.47 6.82
C GLY A 123 -6.16 -6.19 7.56
N LYS A 124 -7.08 -5.48 8.25
CA LYS A 124 -6.76 -4.26 9.01
C LYS A 124 -5.63 -4.45 10.02
N SER A 125 -5.72 -5.51 10.84
CA SER A 125 -4.69 -5.81 11.86
C SER A 125 -3.36 -6.15 11.20
N VAL A 126 -3.37 -6.88 10.09
CA VAL A 126 -2.17 -7.19 9.31
C VAL A 126 -1.54 -5.93 8.73
N LEU A 127 -2.34 -5.01 8.18
CA LEU A 127 -1.84 -3.73 7.69
C LEU A 127 -1.22 -2.91 8.83
N MET A 128 -1.85 -2.85 10.01
CA MET A 128 -1.30 -2.14 11.16
C MET A 128 0.03 -2.75 11.62
N GLN A 129 0.11 -4.08 11.70
CA GLN A 129 1.38 -4.79 12.01
C GLN A 129 2.47 -4.45 11.00
N ASN A 130 2.13 -4.40 9.71
CA ASN A 130 3.06 -4.04 8.64
C ASN A 130 3.58 -2.60 8.76
N LEU A 131 2.72 -1.65 9.15
CA LEU A 131 3.12 -0.27 9.41
C LEU A 131 4.11 -0.18 10.57
N ILE A 132 3.82 -0.87 11.68
CA ILE A 132 4.70 -0.92 12.86
C ILE A 132 6.05 -1.54 12.49
N LEU A 133 6.04 -2.68 11.78
CA LEU A 133 7.27 -3.33 11.31
C LEU A 133 8.06 -2.44 10.34
N SER A 134 7.39 -1.70 9.46
CA SER A 134 8.04 -0.76 8.54
C SER A 134 8.75 0.36 9.29
N ILE A 135 8.13 0.90 10.34
CA ILE A 135 8.75 1.91 11.21
C ILE A 135 9.96 1.31 11.93
N ALA A 136 9.78 0.18 12.61
CA ALA A 136 10.84 -0.47 13.38
C ALA A 136 12.04 -0.91 12.51
N ALA A 137 11.80 -1.26 11.25
CA ALA A 137 12.86 -1.65 10.32
C ALA A 137 13.63 -0.46 9.71
N THR A 138 13.04 0.74 9.71
CA THR A 138 13.62 1.93 9.06
C THR A 138 14.11 2.98 10.03
N ARG A 139 13.74 2.91 11.31
CA ARG A 139 14.07 3.87 12.35
C ARG A 139 14.77 3.18 13.52
N SER A 140 15.58 3.91 14.26
CA SER A 140 16.04 3.48 15.56
C SER A 140 14.98 3.76 16.64
N PRO A 141 15.03 3.10 17.81
CA PRO A 141 14.10 3.39 18.92
C PRO A 141 14.18 4.83 19.44
N SER A 142 15.33 5.52 19.22
CA SER A 142 15.49 6.93 19.57
C SER A 142 14.85 7.89 18.57
N GLU A 143 14.59 7.45 17.33
CA GLU A 143 13.96 8.25 16.27
C GLU A 143 12.45 8.03 16.19
N ALA A 144 11.97 6.83 16.56
CA ALA A 144 10.54 6.50 16.53
C ALA A 144 10.15 5.65 17.73
N HIS A 145 9.19 6.14 18.50
CA HIS A 145 8.58 5.43 19.61
C HIS A 145 7.10 5.20 19.31
N ILE A 146 6.62 3.99 19.50
CA ILE A 146 5.27 3.57 19.11
C ILE A 146 4.50 3.20 20.36
N TYR A 147 3.45 3.96 20.67
CA TYR A 147 2.49 3.61 21.70
C TYR A 147 1.32 2.85 21.10
N LEU A 148 1.13 1.60 21.54
CA LEU A 148 0.06 0.73 21.06
C LEU A 148 -1.05 0.64 22.10
N ILE A 149 -2.21 1.17 21.78
CA ILE A 149 -3.39 1.11 22.65
C ILE A 149 -4.42 0.18 22.01
N ASP A 150 -4.53 -1.04 22.55
CA ASP A 150 -5.47 -2.05 22.05
C ASP A 150 -6.56 -2.35 23.09
N PRO A 151 -7.84 -1.96 22.84
CA PRO A 151 -8.94 -2.25 23.74
C PRO A 151 -9.24 -3.74 23.89
N LYS A 152 -8.68 -4.60 23.03
CA LYS A 152 -8.79 -6.07 23.07
C LYS A 152 -7.65 -6.74 23.83
N PHE A 153 -6.94 -6.00 24.67
CA PHE A 153 -5.86 -6.52 25.51
C PHE A 153 -4.67 -7.13 24.73
N GLY A 154 -4.33 -6.55 23.60
CA GLY A 154 -3.10 -6.85 22.88
C GLY A 154 -3.11 -8.18 22.13
N VAL A 155 -4.25 -8.86 21.98
CA VAL A 155 -4.32 -10.19 21.35
C VAL A 155 -3.73 -10.17 19.93
N ASP A 156 -4.02 -9.12 19.16
CA ASP A 156 -3.59 -9.03 17.76
C ASP A 156 -2.13 -8.55 17.63
N TYR A 157 -1.53 -7.98 18.69
CA TYR A 157 -0.24 -7.27 18.61
C TYR A 157 0.84 -7.84 19.52
N ARG A 158 0.57 -8.90 20.29
CA ARG A 158 1.56 -9.55 21.18
C ARG A 158 2.94 -9.82 20.54
N PRO A 159 3.04 -10.27 19.28
CA PRO A 159 4.34 -10.49 18.68
C PRO A 159 5.20 -9.23 18.50
N LEU A 160 4.57 -8.04 18.61
CA LEU A 160 5.25 -6.76 18.46
C LEU A 160 5.76 -6.17 19.78
N ASP A 161 5.36 -6.75 20.92
CA ASP A 161 5.77 -6.29 22.26
C ASP A 161 7.29 -6.43 22.48
N GLU A 162 7.93 -7.34 21.75
CA GLU A 162 9.38 -7.56 21.82
C GLU A 162 10.20 -6.52 21.04
N LEU A 163 9.53 -5.66 20.24
CA LEU A 163 10.22 -4.62 19.50
C LEU A 163 10.63 -3.48 20.43
N PRO A 164 11.89 -3.05 20.40
CA PRO A 164 12.36 -1.97 21.28
C PRO A 164 11.72 -0.60 21.00
N HIS A 165 10.96 -0.49 19.90
CA HIS A 165 10.21 0.71 19.50
C HIS A 165 8.81 0.76 20.13
N VAL A 166 8.28 -0.38 20.60
CA VAL A 166 6.87 -0.53 20.94
C VAL A 166 6.67 -0.54 22.44
N GLU A 167 5.72 0.25 22.90
CA GLU A 167 5.17 0.20 24.25
C GLU A 167 3.68 -0.09 24.17
N VAL A 168 3.27 -1.24 24.73
CA VAL A 168 1.86 -1.65 24.71
C VAL A 168 1.18 -1.20 25.99
N GLY A 169 0.12 -0.42 25.82
CA GLY A 169 -0.75 -0.01 26.93
C GLY A 169 -1.56 -1.19 27.46
N SER A 170 -1.42 -1.48 28.73
CA SER A 170 -2.10 -2.58 29.44
C SER A 170 -3.42 -2.18 30.10
N GLY A 171 -3.76 -0.90 30.09
CA GLY A 171 -4.94 -0.31 30.73
C GLY A 171 -6.08 0.00 29.76
N GLY A 172 -7.16 0.55 30.30
CA GLY A 172 -8.22 1.11 29.47
C GLY A 172 -7.72 2.28 28.63
N ILE A 173 -8.28 2.47 27.43
CA ILE A 173 -7.85 3.52 26.48
C ILE A 173 -7.72 4.89 27.16
N ILE A 174 -8.68 5.25 28.02
CA ILE A 174 -8.70 6.56 28.69
C ILE A 174 -7.55 6.70 29.69
N ASP A 175 -7.27 5.65 30.45
CA ASP A 175 -6.21 5.67 31.47
C ASP A 175 -4.82 5.71 30.80
N GLU A 176 -4.66 4.98 29.70
CA GLU A 176 -3.43 4.97 28.94
C GLU A 176 -3.19 6.32 28.22
N CYS A 177 -4.22 6.92 27.64
CA CYS A 177 -4.12 8.26 27.09
C CYS A 177 -3.75 9.29 28.15
N ARG A 178 -4.33 9.20 29.37
CA ARG A 178 -3.98 10.08 30.49
C ARG A 178 -2.52 9.90 30.91
N ARG A 179 -2.03 8.65 30.95
CA ARG A 179 -0.63 8.36 31.28
C ARG A 179 0.33 9.00 30.28
N LEU A 180 0.02 8.93 28.98
CA LEU A 180 0.86 9.44 27.91
C LEU A 180 0.84 10.96 27.79
N ILE A 181 -0.34 11.56 27.95
CA ILE A 181 -0.53 13.02 27.78
C ILE A 181 -0.08 13.79 29.03
N GLY A 182 0.01 13.11 30.18
CA GLY A 182 0.26 13.73 31.48
C GLY A 182 -0.98 14.41 32.07
N PRO A 183 -0.92 14.90 33.31
CA PRO A 183 -2.00 15.69 33.87
C PRO A 183 -2.17 16.96 33.06
N SER A 184 -3.39 17.19 32.54
CA SER A 184 -3.77 18.46 31.92
C SER A 184 -3.47 19.59 32.91
N GLN A 185 -2.57 20.48 32.55
CA GLN A 185 -2.28 21.69 33.29
C GLN A 185 -3.46 22.64 33.28
#